data_b95f96dc1f8ba7200f79705ff02c045e
#
_entry.id   b95f96dc1f8ba7200f79705ff02c045e
#
_cell.length_a   1.000
_cell.length_b   1.000
_cell.length_c   1.000
_cell.angle_alpha   90.00
_cell.angle_beta   90.00
_cell.angle_gamma   90.00
#
_symmetry.space_group_name_H-M   'P 1'
#
loop_
_entity.id
_entity.type
_entity.pdbx_description
1 polymer ?
#
loop_
_entity_poly.entity_id
_entity_poly.type
_entity_poly.pdbx_seq_one_letter_code
_entity_poly.pdbx_strand_id
1 'polypeptide(L)'
;MSIIRTDAQADALEILKLIIQTADFYRAMGEQLSAENIQHSLFAIADERETFIESFQHVIKELGDLPSTPDADREWIEEIGGKLTQLFADNPKRAIENKCLEKDEILANLVNTNTLGEHSADIKRRLEALNVNLKRSKAILSGE
;
A
#
# COMPACT_ATOMS: atom_id res chain seq x y z
N MET A 1 -14.75 26.08 10.72
CA MET A 1 -15.76 25.26 10.01
C MET A 1 -15.20 23.87 9.79
N SER A 2 -15.84 22.86 10.35
CA SER A 2 -15.40 21.51 10.15
C SER A 2 -15.91 21.00 8.79
N ILE A 3 -15.00 20.44 8.02
CA ILE A 3 -15.36 19.81 6.74
C ILE A 3 -15.76 18.37 7.05
N ILE A 4 -17.02 18.06 6.82
CA ILE A 4 -17.53 16.71 7.01
C ILE A 4 -17.35 15.94 5.70
N ARG A 5 -16.48 14.96 5.70
CA ARG A 5 -16.30 14.09 4.54
C ARG A 5 -17.38 13.03 4.51
N THR A 6 -17.80 12.66 3.30
CA THR A 6 -18.68 11.49 3.12
C THR A 6 -17.87 10.23 3.41
N ASP A 7 -18.55 9.10 3.64
CA ASP A 7 -17.86 7.83 3.82
C ASP A 7 -17.01 7.48 2.61
N ALA A 8 -17.49 7.76 1.41
CA ALA A 8 -16.73 7.52 0.18
C ALA A 8 -15.44 8.35 0.13
N GLN A 9 -15.54 9.64 0.48
CA GLN A 9 -14.36 10.53 0.52
C GLN A 9 -13.35 10.05 1.56
N ALA A 10 -13.81 9.65 2.74
CA ALA A 10 -12.95 9.14 3.80
C ALA A 10 -12.27 7.83 3.39
N ASP A 11 -13.01 6.92 2.76
CA ASP A 11 -12.45 5.65 2.27
C ASP A 11 -11.39 5.88 1.20
N ALA A 12 -11.66 6.78 0.26
CA ALA A 12 -10.69 7.09 -0.80
C ALA A 12 -9.40 7.67 -0.23
N LEU A 13 -9.51 8.55 0.75
CA LEU A 13 -8.35 9.15 1.41
C LEU A 13 -7.54 8.09 2.17
N GLU A 14 -8.21 7.18 2.87
CA GLU A 14 -7.54 6.09 3.59
C GLU A 14 -6.84 5.13 2.64
N ILE A 15 -7.46 4.80 1.52
CA ILE A 15 -6.82 3.97 0.49
C ILE A 15 -5.55 4.66 -0.02
N LEU A 16 -5.61 5.95 -0.33
CA LEU A 16 -4.44 6.70 -0.79
C LEU A 16 -3.33 6.67 0.26
N LYS A 17 -3.68 6.89 1.52
CA LYS A 17 -2.72 6.84 2.62
C LYS A 17 -2.02 5.48 2.69
N LEU A 18 -2.78 4.39 2.59
CA LEU A 18 -2.22 3.04 2.63
C LEU A 18 -1.38 2.70 1.39
N ILE A 19 -1.74 3.25 0.22
CA ILE A 19 -0.91 3.12 -0.98
C ILE A 19 0.48 3.71 -0.71
N ILE A 20 0.53 4.93 -0.16
CA ILE A 20 1.78 5.61 0.16
C ILE A 20 2.57 4.84 1.22
N GLN A 21 1.90 4.44 2.29
CA GLN A 21 2.55 3.71 3.39
C GLN A 21 3.12 2.37 2.94
N THR A 22 2.38 1.60 2.14
CA THR A 22 2.86 0.31 1.68
C THR A 22 4.00 0.45 0.69
N ALA A 23 3.97 1.45 -0.20
CA ALA A 23 5.08 1.72 -1.11
C ALA A 23 6.36 2.07 -0.34
N ASP A 24 6.25 2.96 0.65
CA ASP A 24 7.39 3.33 1.49
C ASP A 24 7.91 2.14 2.28
N PHE A 25 7.00 1.30 2.77
CA PHE A 25 7.35 0.09 3.51
C PHE A 25 8.16 -0.88 2.63
N TYR A 26 7.73 -1.12 1.40
CA TYR A 26 8.46 -1.97 0.47
C TYR A 26 9.86 -1.44 0.20
N ARG A 27 10.02 -0.13 0.02
CA ARG A 27 11.34 0.47 -0.19
C ARG A 27 12.24 0.30 1.02
N ALA A 28 11.71 0.57 2.21
CA ALA A 28 12.48 0.42 3.45
C ALA A 28 12.93 -1.03 3.65
N MET A 29 12.04 -1.99 3.40
CA MET A 29 12.37 -3.40 3.54
C MET A 29 13.38 -3.84 2.48
N GLY A 30 13.26 -3.34 1.26
CA GLY A 30 14.24 -3.62 0.20
C GLY A 30 15.62 -3.12 0.58
N GLU A 31 15.73 -1.95 1.18
CA GLU A 31 17.01 -1.42 1.65
C GLU A 31 17.66 -2.30 2.72
N GLN A 32 16.85 -2.93 3.57
CA GLN A 32 17.32 -3.82 4.62
C GLN A 32 17.86 -5.15 4.05
N LEU A 33 17.43 -5.53 2.86
CA LEU A 33 17.78 -6.80 2.24
C LEU A 33 18.73 -6.64 1.06
N SER A 34 19.66 -5.68 1.15
CA SER A 34 20.58 -5.36 0.05
C SER A 34 21.42 -6.54 -0.43
N ALA A 35 21.65 -7.53 0.45
CA ALA A 35 22.43 -8.72 0.11
C ALA A 35 21.57 -9.90 -0.37
N GLU A 36 20.23 -9.73 -0.37
CA GLU A 36 19.30 -10.78 -0.73
C GLU A 36 18.70 -10.53 -2.12
N ASN A 37 18.36 -11.60 -2.83
CA ASN A 37 17.82 -11.49 -4.19
C ASN A 37 16.45 -10.83 -4.26
N ILE A 38 15.75 -10.74 -3.13
CA ILE A 38 14.40 -10.18 -3.10
C ILE A 38 14.38 -8.65 -3.16
N GLN A 39 15.49 -7.97 -2.90
CA GLN A 39 15.57 -6.51 -2.90
C GLN A 39 14.98 -5.91 -4.18
N HIS A 40 15.39 -6.44 -5.32
CA HIS A 40 14.94 -5.95 -6.62
C HIS A 40 13.42 -6.08 -6.77
N SER A 41 12.85 -7.20 -6.34
CA SER A 41 11.41 -7.43 -6.39
C SER A 41 10.65 -6.45 -5.51
N LEU A 42 11.17 -6.16 -4.31
CA LEU A 42 10.54 -5.20 -3.39
C LEU A 42 10.53 -3.80 -3.97
N PHE A 43 11.63 -3.37 -4.59
CA PHE A 43 11.69 -2.05 -5.24
C PHE A 43 10.75 -1.98 -6.43
N ALA A 44 10.63 -3.05 -7.22
CA ALA A 44 9.71 -3.11 -8.34
C ALA A 44 8.25 -3.00 -7.89
N ILE A 45 7.89 -3.68 -6.79
CA ILE A 45 6.56 -3.56 -6.20
C ILE A 45 6.30 -2.12 -5.74
N ALA A 46 7.28 -1.50 -5.07
CA ALA A 46 7.15 -0.12 -4.61
C ALA A 46 6.92 0.84 -5.78
N ASP A 47 7.70 0.71 -6.86
CA ASP A 47 7.58 1.55 -8.04
C ASP A 47 6.19 1.44 -8.67
N GLU A 48 5.70 0.23 -8.82
CA GLU A 48 4.36 -0.02 -9.37
C GLU A 48 3.27 0.54 -8.44
N ARG A 49 3.41 0.33 -7.12
CA ARG A 49 2.45 0.84 -6.14
C ARG A 49 2.37 2.36 -6.15
N GLU A 50 3.49 3.04 -6.34
CA GLU A 50 3.52 4.51 -6.39
C GLU A 50 2.73 5.08 -7.55
N THR A 51 2.55 4.32 -8.64
CA THR A 51 1.75 4.80 -9.77
C THR A 51 0.28 4.99 -9.39
N PHE A 52 -0.17 4.34 -8.32
CA PHE A 52 -1.55 4.47 -7.84
C PHE A 52 -1.78 5.72 -7.00
N ILE A 53 -0.73 6.44 -6.59
CA ILE A 53 -0.87 7.69 -5.84
C ILE A 53 -1.66 8.69 -6.67
N GLU A 54 -1.20 8.97 -7.88
CA GLU A 54 -1.90 9.89 -8.79
C GLU A 54 -3.30 9.39 -9.15
N SER A 55 -3.42 8.09 -9.38
CA SER A 55 -4.71 7.46 -9.69
C SER A 55 -5.75 7.75 -8.60
N PHE A 56 -5.39 7.58 -7.34
CA PHE A 56 -6.32 7.78 -6.24
C PHE A 56 -6.47 9.24 -5.82
N GLN A 57 -5.51 10.10 -6.13
CA GLN A 57 -5.72 11.54 -6.04
C GLN A 57 -6.84 11.97 -6.99
N HIS A 58 -6.87 11.37 -8.17
CA HIS A 58 -7.94 11.61 -9.14
C HIS A 58 -9.30 11.13 -8.61
N VAL A 59 -9.34 9.97 -7.95
CA VAL A 59 -10.56 9.46 -7.32
C VAL A 59 -11.08 10.46 -6.27
N ILE A 60 -10.20 10.96 -5.42
CA ILE A 60 -10.56 11.94 -4.39
C ILE A 60 -11.18 13.19 -5.02
N LYS A 61 -10.56 13.69 -6.09
CA LYS A 61 -11.06 14.85 -6.82
C LYS A 61 -12.44 14.56 -7.44
N GLU A 62 -12.60 13.40 -8.04
CA GLU A 62 -13.88 12.99 -8.65
C GLU A 62 -15.00 12.94 -7.61
N LEU A 63 -14.68 12.57 -6.37
CA LEU A 63 -15.64 12.54 -5.27
C LEU A 63 -15.92 13.92 -4.66
N GLY A 64 -15.33 14.97 -5.23
CA GLY A 64 -15.58 16.34 -4.79
C GLY A 64 -14.74 16.80 -3.60
N ASP A 65 -13.72 16.04 -3.22
CA ASP A 65 -12.81 16.43 -2.16
C ASP A 65 -11.56 17.08 -2.75
N LEU A 66 -10.79 17.75 -1.92
CA LEU A 66 -9.55 18.39 -2.35
C LEU A 66 -8.48 17.31 -2.55
N PRO A 67 -7.79 17.32 -3.70
CA PRO A 67 -6.68 16.39 -3.89
C PRO A 67 -5.58 16.71 -2.86
N SER A 68 -5.22 15.73 -2.07
CA SER A 68 -4.20 15.87 -1.06
C SER A 68 -3.29 14.64 -1.10
N THR A 69 -2.08 14.82 -0.60
CA THR A 69 -1.15 13.71 -0.40
C THR A 69 -0.99 13.57 1.12
N PRO A 70 -1.66 12.60 1.74
CA PRO A 70 -1.50 12.40 3.18
C PRO A 70 -0.06 12.04 3.51
N ASP A 71 0.40 12.49 4.67
CA ASP A 71 1.74 12.13 5.15
C ASP A 71 1.80 10.63 5.42
N ALA A 72 2.89 10.02 5.01
CA ALA A 72 3.13 8.61 5.30
C ALA A 72 3.34 8.44 6.79
N ASP A 73 2.68 7.45 7.36
CA ASP A 73 2.88 7.08 8.76
C ASP A 73 4.13 6.20 8.84
N ARG A 74 5.19 6.75 9.39
CA ARG A 74 6.48 6.06 9.48
C ARG A 74 6.58 5.11 10.66
N GLU A 75 5.56 5.06 11.51
CA GLU A 75 5.56 4.11 12.62
C GLU A 75 5.76 2.67 12.16
N TRP A 76 5.17 2.31 11.02
CA TRP A 76 5.34 0.97 10.47
C TRP A 76 6.81 0.64 10.20
N ILE A 77 7.55 1.61 9.67
CA ILE A 77 8.96 1.45 9.32
C ILE A 77 9.81 1.44 10.58
N GLU A 78 9.56 2.36 11.49
CA GLU A 78 10.30 2.48 12.75
C GLU A 78 10.10 1.27 13.65
N GLU A 79 8.87 0.77 13.74
CA GLU A 79 8.54 -0.40 14.53
C GLU A 79 9.38 -1.61 14.09
N ILE A 80 9.53 -1.78 12.79
CA ILE A 80 10.29 -2.92 12.24
C ILE A 80 11.79 -2.67 12.35
N GLY A 81 12.23 -1.43 12.11
CA GLY A 81 13.64 -1.08 12.20
C GLY A 81 14.29 -1.45 13.52
N GLY A 82 13.56 -1.28 14.63
CA GLY A 82 14.05 -1.63 15.95
C GLY A 82 14.04 -3.12 16.26
N LYS A 83 13.24 -3.91 15.53
CA LYS A 83 13.06 -5.33 15.77
C LYS A 83 13.73 -6.22 14.74
N LEU A 84 14.30 -5.63 13.69
CA LEU A 84 14.87 -6.38 12.56
C LEU A 84 15.93 -7.40 12.96
N THR A 85 16.80 -7.01 13.88
CA THR A 85 17.87 -7.91 14.33
C THR A 85 17.38 -9.11 15.12
N GLN A 86 16.25 -8.99 15.79
CA GLN A 86 15.67 -10.08 16.58
C GLN A 86 14.71 -10.95 15.77
N LEU A 87 13.83 -10.31 14.99
CA LEU A 87 12.79 -11.02 14.24
C LEU A 87 13.33 -11.75 13.01
N PHE A 88 14.46 -11.30 12.47
CA PHE A 88 14.96 -11.79 11.20
C PHE A 88 16.28 -12.56 11.32
N ALA A 89 16.66 -12.95 12.55
CA ALA A 89 17.93 -13.63 12.80
C ALA A 89 18.06 -14.95 12.03
N ASP A 90 16.97 -15.74 11.97
CA ASP A 90 16.98 -17.05 11.35
C ASP A 90 16.70 -17.02 9.85
N ASN A 91 15.72 -16.21 9.42
CA ASN A 91 15.36 -16.11 8.01
C ASN A 91 14.83 -14.70 7.72
N PRO A 92 15.72 -13.73 7.49
CA PRO A 92 15.32 -12.33 7.27
C PRO A 92 14.43 -12.16 6.05
N LYS A 93 14.71 -12.88 4.97
CA LYS A 93 13.91 -12.79 3.75
C LYS A 93 12.45 -13.16 4.01
N ARG A 94 12.23 -14.31 4.66
CA ARG A 94 10.87 -14.80 4.92
C ARG A 94 10.13 -13.89 5.89
N ALA A 95 10.79 -13.39 6.91
CA ALA A 95 10.19 -12.49 7.88
C ALA A 95 9.75 -11.18 7.23
N ILE A 96 10.57 -10.62 6.35
CA ILE A 96 10.23 -9.40 5.61
C ILE A 96 9.09 -9.65 4.63
N GLU A 97 9.11 -10.77 3.91
CA GLU A 97 8.02 -11.15 3.01
C GLU A 97 6.69 -11.22 3.77
N ASN A 98 6.69 -11.85 4.94
CA ASN A 98 5.49 -11.97 5.77
C ASN A 98 4.99 -10.61 6.25
N LYS A 99 5.88 -9.70 6.61
CA LYS A 99 5.49 -8.35 7.03
C LYS A 99 4.91 -7.55 5.87
N CYS A 100 5.49 -7.65 4.69
CA CYS A 100 4.95 -7.00 3.50
C CYS A 100 3.55 -7.54 3.18
N LEU A 101 3.36 -8.85 3.25
CA LEU A 101 2.05 -9.48 3.04
C LEU A 101 1.02 -8.97 4.05
N GLU A 102 1.42 -8.86 5.31
CA GLU A 102 0.55 -8.36 6.38
C GLU A 102 0.07 -6.93 6.10
N LYS A 103 1.00 -6.05 5.68
CA LYS A 103 0.66 -4.66 5.36
C LYS A 103 -0.23 -4.56 4.12
N ASP A 104 0.07 -5.36 3.10
CA ASP A 104 -0.76 -5.39 1.88
C ASP A 104 -2.16 -5.90 2.16
N GLU A 105 -2.32 -6.82 3.10
CA GLU A 105 -3.64 -7.35 3.45
C GLU A 105 -4.54 -6.27 4.05
N ILE A 106 -3.98 -5.35 4.82
CA ILE A 106 -4.73 -4.20 5.36
C ILE A 106 -5.30 -3.37 4.21
N LEU A 107 -4.48 -3.06 3.22
CA LEU A 107 -4.93 -2.32 2.04
C LEU A 107 -5.94 -3.13 1.23
N ALA A 108 -5.70 -4.41 1.01
CA ALA A 108 -6.59 -5.28 0.25
C ALA A 108 -7.98 -5.34 0.90
N ASN A 109 -8.04 -5.46 2.21
CA ASN A 109 -9.31 -5.49 2.93
C ASN A 109 -10.10 -4.20 2.73
N LEU A 110 -9.43 -3.05 2.80
CA LEU A 110 -10.10 -1.77 2.59
C LEU A 110 -10.60 -1.63 1.15
N VAL A 111 -9.79 -2.04 0.17
CA VAL A 111 -10.17 -2.00 -1.25
C VAL A 111 -11.40 -2.87 -1.53
N ASN A 112 -11.53 -3.99 -0.83
CA ASN A 112 -12.60 -4.96 -1.09
C ASN A 112 -13.85 -4.78 -0.22
N THR A 113 -13.83 -3.90 0.77
CA THR A 113 -14.95 -3.70 1.68
C THR A 113 -15.66 -2.35 1.52
N ASN A 114 -15.16 -1.48 0.63
CA ASN A 114 -15.77 -0.18 0.39
C ASN A 114 -16.81 -0.23 -0.75
N THR A 115 -17.58 0.84 -0.88
CA THR A 115 -18.59 0.98 -1.93
C THR A 115 -18.21 2.00 -2.99
N LEU A 116 -16.93 2.38 -3.05
CA LEU A 116 -16.44 3.42 -3.97
C LEU A 116 -16.73 3.12 -5.44
N GLY A 117 -16.64 1.86 -5.85
CA GLY A 117 -16.89 1.46 -7.23
C GLY A 117 -18.30 1.71 -7.71
N GLU A 118 -19.24 1.95 -6.79
CA GLU A 118 -20.62 2.26 -7.13
C GLU A 118 -20.81 3.70 -7.61
N HIS A 119 -19.82 4.59 -7.34
CA HIS A 119 -19.90 6.00 -7.70
C HIS A 119 -19.65 6.25 -9.19
N SER A 120 -18.75 5.52 -9.82
CA SER A 120 -18.48 5.65 -11.24
C SER A 120 -17.75 4.43 -11.78
N ALA A 121 -17.86 4.22 -13.10
CA ALA A 121 -17.12 3.16 -13.78
C ALA A 121 -15.61 3.41 -13.73
N ASP A 122 -15.19 4.67 -13.75
CA ASP A 122 -13.77 5.04 -13.66
C ASP A 122 -13.18 4.65 -12.30
N ILE A 123 -13.88 4.97 -11.21
CA ILE A 123 -13.43 4.59 -9.87
C ILE A 123 -13.36 3.07 -9.73
N LYS A 124 -14.37 2.38 -10.22
CA LYS A 124 -14.40 0.92 -10.19
C LYS A 124 -13.19 0.31 -10.90
N ARG A 125 -12.85 0.85 -12.07
CA ARG A 125 -11.70 0.40 -12.86
C ARG A 125 -10.39 0.62 -12.11
N ARG A 126 -10.24 1.76 -11.41
CA ARG A 126 -9.04 2.07 -10.64
C ARG A 126 -8.89 1.13 -9.43
N LEU A 127 -10.01 0.79 -8.77
CA LEU A 127 -10.01 -0.19 -7.68
C LEU A 127 -9.63 -1.58 -8.19
N GLU A 128 -10.16 -1.99 -9.34
CA GLU A 128 -9.82 -3.27 -9.94
C GLU A 128 -8.34 -3.35 -10.31
N ALA A 129 -7.78 -2.26 -10.85
CA ALA A 129 -6.36 -2.20 -11.17
C ALA A 129 -5.49 -2.32 -9.92
N LEU A 130 -5.88 -1.67 -8.82
CA LEU A 130 -5.17 -1.80 -7.56
C LEU A 130 -5.26 -3.23 -7.01
N ASN A 131 -6.41 -3.87 -7.12
CA ASN A 131 -6.56 -5.28 -6.74
C ASN A 131 -5.63 -6.20 -7.52
N VAL A 132 -5.49 -5.98 -8.82
CA VAL A 132 -4.55 -6.76 -9.65
C VAL A 132 -3.12 -6.57 -9.15
N ASN A 133 -2.75 -5.33 -8.82
CA ASN A 133 -1.43 -5.02 -8.26
C ASN A 133 -1.20 -5.77 -6.94
N LEU A 134 -2.19 -5.75 -6.05
CA LEU A 134 -2.11 -6.43 -4.75
C LEU A 134 -1.98 -7.95 -4.91
N LYS A 135 -2.70 -8.54 -5.86
CA LYS A 135 -2.59 -9.98 -6.14
C LYS A 135 -1.22 -10.32 -6.70
N ARG A 136 -0.67 -9.46 -7.54
CA ARG A 136 0.66 -9.66 -8.12
C ARG A 136 1.74 -9.60 -7.05
N SER A 137 1.69 -8.60 -6.16
CA SER A 137 2.66 -8.49 -5.08
C SER A 137 2.56 -9.70 -4.14
N LYS A 138 1.35 -10.16 -3.86
CA LYS A 138 1.14 -11.36 -3.03
C LYS A 138 1.79 -12.60 -3.67
N ALA A 139 1.61 -12.78 -4.98
CA ALA A 139 2.20 -13.92 -5.70
C ALA A 139 3.73 -13.86 -5.64
N ILE A 140 4.32 -12.69 -5.86
CA ILE A 140 5.77 -12.50 -5.79
C ILE A 140 6.29 -12.82 -4.39
N LEU A 141 5.63 -12.31 -3.35
CA LEU A 141 6.08 -12.49 -1.97
C LEU A 141 5.85 -13.91 -1.46
N SER A 142 4.86 -14.60 -1.99
CA SER A 142 4.57 -15.99 -1.58
C SER A 142 5.39 -17.01 -2.37
N GLY A 143 6.10 -16.58 -3.37
CA GLY A 143 6.88 -17.49 -4.22
C GLY A 143 6.03 -18.29 -5.20
N GLU A 144 4.84 -17.79 -5.49
CA GLU A 144 3.92 -18.44 -6.43
C GLU A 144 4.18 -18.03 -7.88
#